data_07fc51da59138ccbb37d9d060dbf4f9f
#
_entry.id   07fc51da59138ccbb37d9d060dbf4f9f
#
_cell.length_a   1.000
_cell.length_b   1.000
_cell.length_c   1.000
_cell.angle_alpha   90.00
_cell.angle_beta   90.00
_cell.angle_gamma   90.00
#
_symmetry.space_group_name_H-M   'P 1'
#
loop_
_entity.id
_entity.type
_entity.pdbx_description
1 polymer ?
#
loop_
_entity_poly.entity_id
_entity_poly.type
_entity_poly.pdbx_seq_one_letter_code
_entity_poly.pdbx_strand_id
1 'polypeptide(L)'
;MESAKLTVPHTVTALCDALRTGGFEAYLVGGCVRDLLIGREPKDWDITTNAKPEQIQALFKETFYENDFGTVGVVTESDDPRFKVVEVTPYRIEGKYSDARRPDEVKFSDNLDDDLKRRDFTINAIAYEPESGALVDRHGGKEDIKRRVIATVGNPGERFNEDALRMLRAVRISAELDFAIEAETSAGIVASAKQLEKISRERVRDELVRILMSPRPMQALYVAQKLGILRYVIPELEDAIGVDQNQAHSYDVFEHLLRSLQHAADKDWSLEIRLAALLHDIGKPAARHWSDEKKDWTFHGHEVVGARMAKKILHDLRISSEMSATIVSLIRWHMFFSDPDEVTLSAVRRIITNVGVDHIKELLNLRICDRIGTGRPKEQPFRLRKYMSMVDEAMRDPISVAMLKIGGSQIIRLGEEAGPRIGWILHALLEEVLDDSKKNTEEYLESRTRDLMKLENEKLQTLGEQGKNRREKEDEEAVQELRKKHHVS
;
A
#
# COMPACT_ATOMS: atom_id res chain seq x y z
N MET A 1 -0.85 14.55 42.56
CA MET A 1 -0.17 13.37 41.98
C MET A 1 0.98 13.93 41.20
N GLU A 2 2.21 13.73 41.69
CA GLU A 2 3.42 14.02 40.93
C GLU A 2 3.35 13.27 39.61
N SER A 3 3.46 13.96 38.50
CA SER A 3 3.49 13.38 37.17
C SER A 3 4.76 12.52 37.10
N ALA A 4 4.63 11.20 37.00
CA ALA A 4 5.79 10.35 36.79
C ALA A 4 6.53 10.84 35.55
N LYS A 5 7.83 11.10 35.70
CA LYS A 5 8.68 11.59 34.63
C LYS A 5 8.65 10.59 33.47
N LEU A 6 8.35 11.05 32.25
CA LEU A 6 8.31 10.18 31.07
C LEU A 6 9.74 9.70 30.75
N THR A 7 9.87 8.47 30.34
CA THR A 7 11.17 7.88 29.96
C THR A 7 11.56 8.32 28.55
N VAL A 8 12.51 9.23 28.47
CA VAL A 8 13.04 9.76 27.20
C VAL A 8 14.46 9.23 26.99
N PRO A 9 14.84 8.74 25.81
CA PRO A 9 16.19 8.30 25.52
C PRO A 9 17.21 9.42 25.72
N HIS A 10 18.41 9.06 26.21
CA HIS A 10 19.49 10.01 26.47
C HIS A 10 19.91 10.82 25.22
N THR A 11 19.91 10.18 24.05
CA THR A 11 20.21 10.85 22.77
C THR A 11 19.28 12.05 22.53
N VAL A 12 17.98 11.87 22.82
CA VAL A 12 16.97 12.93 22.61
C VAL A 12 17.06 13.99 23.70
N THR A 13 17.26 13.60 24.98
CA THR A 13 17.42 14.58 26.08
C THR A 13 18.65 15.42 25.89
N ALA A 14 19.76 14.86 25.40
CA ALA A 14 21.00 15.59 25.13
C ALA A 14 20.81 16.71 24.09
N LEU A 15 19.93 16.52 23.10
CA LEU A 15 19.61 17.58 22.13
C LEU A 15 18.80 18.72 22.80
N CYS A 16 17.83 18.37 23.65
CA CYS A 16 17.11 19.38 24.44
C CYS A 16 18.05 20.15 25.35
N ASP A 17 19.01 19.47 25.99
CA ASP A 17 20.00 20.09 26.87
C ASP A 17 20.95 21.05 26.13
N ALA A 18 21.36 20.66 24.90
CA ALA A 18 22.17 21.51 24.04
C ALA A 18 21.43 22.82 23.64
N LEU A 19 20.17 22.73 23.28
CA LEU A 19 19.34 23.89 22.96
C LEU A 19 19.19 24.81 24.19
N ARG A 20 18.94 24.27 25.37
CA ARG A 20 18.81 25.03 26.62
C ARG A 20 20.14 25.69 27.03
N THR A 21 21.26 24.98 26.89
CA THR A 21 22.59 25.54 27.14
C THR A 21 22.88 26.68 26.18
N GLY A 22 22.35 26.63 24.96
CA GLY A 22 22.38 27.71 23.99
C GLY A 22 21.46 28.89 24.30
N GLY A 23 20.68 28.82 25.41
CA GLY A 23 19.79 29.90 25.85
C GLY A 23 18.39 29.81 25.23
N PHE A 24 18.01 28.68 24.66
CA PHE A 24 16.68 28.47 24.01
C PHE A 24 15.79 27.54 24.81
N GLU A 25 14.49 27.64 24.60
CA GLU A 25 13.52 26.65 25.06
C GLU A 25 13.60 25.37 24.23
N ALA A 26 13.33 24.22 24.84
CA ALA A 26 13.28 22.95 24.14
C ALA A 26 12.25 22.02 24.76
N TYR A 27 11.25 21.63 23.99
CA TYR A 27 10.18 20.71 24.37
C TYR A 27 10.07 19.57 23.36
N LEU A 28 9.83 18.36 23.85
CA LEU A 28 9.28 17.29 23.01
C LEU A 28 7.82 17.61 22.71
N VAL A 29 7.35 17.25 21.52
CA VAL A 29 5.99 17.60 21.09
C VAL A 29 5.46 16.60 20.04
N GLY A 30 4.17 16.58 19.82
CA GLY A 30 3.59 15.77 18.74
C GLY A 30 3.39 14.31 19.10
N GLY A 31 3.64 13.43 18.12
CA GLY A 31 3.40 12.00 18.25
C GLY A 31 4.18 11.33 19.35
N CYS A 32 5.42 11.74 19.59
CA CYS A 32 6.28 11.14 20.60
C CYS A 32 5.74 11.38 22.02
N VAL A 33 5.27 12.57 22.34
CA VAL A 33 4.69 12.87 23.67
C VAL A 33 3.39 12.10 23.89
N ARG A 34 2.52 12.07 22.89
CA ARG A 34 1.30 11.25 22.92
C ARG A 34 1.63 9.78 23.15
N ASP A 35 2.57 9.22 22.41
CA ASP A 35 2.91 7.80 22.50
C ASP A 35 3.49 7.46 23.88
N LEU A 36 4.37 8.29 24.41
CA LEU A 36 4.85 8.15 25.80
C LEU A 36 3.71 8.18 26.83
N LEU A 37 2.74 9.09 26.66
CA LEU A 37 1.60 9.22 27.58
C LEU A 37 0.66 8.01 27.57
N ILE A 38 0.57 7.29 26.45
CA ILE A 38 -0.21 6.04 26.33
C ILE A 38 0.63 4.78 26.56
N GLY A 39 1.91 4.91 26.97
CA GLY A 39 2.80 3.80 27.23
C GLY A 39 3.29 3.06 25.97
N ARG A 40 3.31 3.73 24.81
CA ARG A 40 3.88 3.23 23.56
C ARG A 40 5.28 3.79 23.33
N GLU A 41 6.14 3.02 22.71
CA GLU A 41 7.44 3.50 22.27
C GLU A 41 7.28 4.38 21.01
N PRO A 42 7.75 5.65 21.02
CA PRO A 42 7.71 6.52 19.86
C PRO A 42 8.57 5.99 18.70
N LYS A 43 8.09 6.17 17.49
CA LYS A 43 8.85 5.84 16.27
C LYS A 43 9.75 6.98 15.84
N ASP A 44 9.25 8.21 15.97
CA ASP A 44 9.92 9.45 15.56
C ASP A 44 9.93 10.40 16.75
N TRP A 45 10.92 11.31 16.79
CA TRP A 45 11.10 12.26 17.89
C TRP A 45 11.13 13.68 17.35
N ASP A 46 10.21 14.51 17.82
CA ASP A 46 10.05 15.90 17.45
C ASP A 46 10.37 16.80 18.63
N ILE A 47 11.29 17.75 18.44
CA ILE A 47 11.60 18.81 19.38
C ILE A 47 11.06 20.13 18.81
N THR A 48 10.46 20.96 19.64
CA THR A 48 10.08 22.32 19.28
C THR A 48 10.81 23.33 20.16
N THR A 49 11.20 24.48 19.60
CA THR A 49 12.08 25.48 20.23
C THR A 49 11.79 26.89 19.75
N ASN A 50 12.16 27.90 20.54
CA ASN A 50 12.17 29.29 20.10
C ASN A 50 13.44 29.67 19.33
N ALA A 51 14.41 28.77 19.16
CA ALA A 51 15.58 28.98 18.33
C ALA A 51 15.20 29.03 16.84
N LYS A 52 15.77 29.96 16.07
CA LYS A 52 15.64 30.04 14.61
C LYS A 52 16.49 28.95 13.93
N PRO A 53 16.18 28.58 12.68
CA PRO A 53 16.92 27.50 11.99
C PRO A 53 18.43 27.66 12.00
N GLU A 54 18.94 28.88 11.76
CA GLU A 54 20.38 29.17 11.75
C GLU A 54 21.02 29.01 13.13
N GLN A 55 20.25 29.29 14.19
CA GLN A 55 20.70 29.12 15.57
C GLN A 55 20.73 27.64 15.94
N ILE A 56 19.75 26.85 15.48
CA ILE A 56 19.74 25.38 15.63
C ILE A 56 20.97 24.79 14.94
N GLN A 57 21.23 25.17 13.68
CA GLN A 57 22.40 24.70 12.92
C GLN A 57 23.73 25.05 13.58
N ALA A 58 23.82 26.20 14.25
CA ALA A 58 25.02 26.62 14.94
C ALA A 58 25.33 25.79 16.21
N LEU A 59 24.33 25.13 16.80
CA LEU A 59 24.48 24.32 18.02
C LEU A 59 24.86 22.87 17.74
N PHE A 60 24.60 22.36 16.55
CA PHE A 60 24.80 20.94 16.24
C PHE A 60 25.79 20.75 15.09
N LYS A 61 26.59 19.68 15.19
CA LYS A 61 27.69 19.39 14.27
C LYS A 61 27.24 19.04 12.85
N GLU A 62 26.12 18.29 12.75
CA GLU A 62 25.59 17.78 11.49
C GLU A 62 24.09 18.00 11.43
N THR A 63 23.66 18.83 10.48
CA THR A 63 22.27 19.25 10.33
C THR A 63 21.93 19.45 8.86
N PHE A 64 20.64 19.35 8.54
CA PHE A 64 20.11 19.70 7.22
C PHE A 64 18.71 20.30 7.35
N TYR A 65 18.30 21.09 6.36
CA TYR A 65 16.92 21.55 6.30
C TYR A 65 15.99 20.41 5.86
N GLU A 66 15.01 20.07 6.69
CA GLU A 66 14.01 19.04 6.36
C GLU A 66 12.95 19.57 5.39
N ASN A 67 12.62 20.85 5.49
CA ASN A 67 11.59 21.49 4.67
C ASN A 67 11.76 23.01 4.60
N ASP A 68 11.00 23.64 3.68
CA ASP A 68 11.00 25.09 3.46
C ASP A 68 10.43 25.91 4.65
N PHE A 69 9.90 25.25 5.69
CA PHE A 69 9.25 25.88 6.84
C PHE A 69 10.14 25.98 8.07
N GLY A 70 11.44 25.71 7.90
CA GLY A 70 12.46 25.91 8.93
C GLY A 70 12.66 24.73 9.88
N THR A 71 12.06 23.56 9.64
CA THR A 71 12.42 22.36 10.40
C THR A 71 13.84 21.92 10.06
N VAL A 72 14.64 21.66 11.08
CA VAL A 72 16.03 21.23 10.95
C VAL A 72 16.14 19.78 11.42
N GLY A 73 16.58 18.89 10.54
CA GLY A 73 16.99 17.55 10.90
C GLY A 73 18.37 17.59 11.56
N VAL A 74 18.45 17.12 12.79
CA VAL A 74 19.72 16.99 13.53
C VAL A 74 20.16 15.54 13.46
N VAL A 75 21.32 15.29 12.84
CA VAL A 75 21.91 13.95 12.74
C VAL A 75 22.65 13.65 14.03
N THR A 76 22.28 12.56 14.68
CA THR A 76 22.92 12.13 15.94
C THR A 76 23.97 11.05 15.67
N GLU A 77 24.80 10.77 16.66
CA GLU A 77 25.79 9.68 16.60
C GLU A 77 25.19 8.29 16.86
N SER A 78 23.86 8.17 16.96
CA SER A 78 23.19 6.90 17.23
C SER A 78 23.17 6.01 16.00
N ASP A 79 23.48 4.72 16.18
CA ASP A 79 23.28 3.68 15.15
C ASP A 79 21.82 3.21 15.05
N ASP A 80 20.98 3.53 16.04
CA ASP A 80 19.55 3.20 16.02
C ASP A 80 18.83 4.15 15.05
N PRO A 81 18.19 3.63 14.00
CA PRO A 81 17.49 4.44 13.01
C PRO A 81 16.44 5.40 13.61
N ARG A 82 15.86 5.04 14.76
CA ARG A 82 14.82 5.85 15.45
C ARG A 82 15.36 7.15 16.05
N PHE A 83 16.65 7.22 16.28
CA PHE A 83 17.33 8.38 16.89
C PHE A 83 18.36 9.01 15.96
N LYS A 84 18.61 8.42 14.79
CA LYS A 84 19.66 8.88 13.88
C LYS A 84 19.40 10.29 13.38
N VAL A 85 18.14 10.62 13.15
CA VAL A 85 17.71 11.98 12.81
C VAL A 85 16.59 12.36 13.76
N VAL A 86 16.73 13.50 14.43
CA VAL A 86 15.69 14.10 15.27
C VAL A 86 15.28 15.44 14.67
N GLU A 87 13.99 15.64 14.48
CA GLU A 87 13.46 16.89 13.93
C GLU A 87 13.39 17.96 15.02
N VAL A 88 14.01 19.12 14.74
CA VAL A 88 13.96 20.31 15.58
C VAL A 88 13.25 21.41 14.82
N THR A 89 12.05 21.78 15.29
CA THR A 89 11.18 22.75 14.63
C THR A 89 11.09 24.03 15.43
N PRO A 90 11.41 25.20 14.84
CA PRO A 90 11.16 26.49 15.46
C PRO A 90 9.68 26.73 15.77
N TYR A 91 9.36 27.43 16.87
CA TYR A 91 8.00 27.94 17.09
C TYR A 91 7.60 28.82 15.93
N ARG A 92 6.38 28.64 15.43
CA ARG A 92 5.91 29.39 14.29
C ARG A 92 4.42 29.67 14.34
N ILE A 93 4.05 30.79 13.73
CA ILE A 93 2.70 31.15 13.38
C ILE A 93 2.55 30.92 11.88
N GLU A 94 1.53 30.21 11.49
CA GLU A 94 1.20 29.97 10.10
C GLU A 94 0.17 31.01 9.64
N GLY A 95 0.44 31.69 8.54
CA GLY A 95 -0.42 32.71 7.96
C GLY A 95 -1.64 32.09 7.25
N LYS A 96 -2.26 32.84 6.33
CA LYS A 96 -3.37 32.32 5.53
C LYS A 96 -2.90 31.19 4.62
N TYR A 97 -3.83 30.30 4.28
CA TYR A 97 -3.61 29.19 3.36
C TYR A 97 -4.45 29.42 2.11
N SER A 98 -3.85 29.94 1.02
CA SER A 98 -4.58 30.18 -0.21
C SER A 98 -4.77 28.92 -1.05
N ASP A 99 -3.91 27.90 -0.90
CA ASP A 99 -3.95 26.65 -1.66
C ASP A 99 -4.45 25.43 -0.85
N ALA A 100 -4.93 25.65 0.39
CA ALA A 100 -5.32 24.59 1.34
C ALA A 100 -4.23 23.53 1.60
N ARG A 101 -2.95 23.92 1.47
CA ARG A 101 -1.78 23.03 1.60
C ARG A 101 -0.66 23.65 2.41
N ARG A 102 -0.26 24.87 2.07
CA ARG A 102 0.90 25.55 2.68
C ARG A 102 0.45 26.93 3.16
N PRO A 103 0.94 27.36 4.31
CA PRO A 103 0.77 28.75 4.71
C PRO A 103 1.48 29.65 3.69
N ASP A 104 0.80 30.72 3.27
CA ASP A 104 1.37 31.71 2.34
C ASP A 104 2.61 32.40 2.95
N GLU A 105 2.65 32.50 4.27
CA GLU A 105 3.73 33.08 5.03
C GLU A 105 3.91 32.31 6.34
N VAL A 106 5.15 31.99 6.71
CA VAL A 106 5.53 31.41 7.99
C VAL A 106 6.31 32.47 8.75
N LYS A 107 5.87 32.79 9.96
CA LYS A 107 6.57 33.68 10.87
C LYS A 107 7.04 32.90 12.07
N PHE A 108 8.33 32.97 12.39
CA PHE A 108 8.85 32.41 13.63
C PHE A 108 8.28 33.17 14.83
N SER A 109 7.96 32.45 15.89
CA SER A 109 7.43 32.97 17.15
C SER A 109 8.40 32.64 18.28
N ASP A 110 8.33 33.44 19.33
CA ASP A 110 9.04 33.16 20.58
C ASP A 110 8.12 32.50 21.63
N ASN A 111 6.87 32.17 21.24
CA ASN A 111 5.86 31.65 22.16
C ASN A 111 5.44 30.21 21.78
N LEU A 112 5.61 29.27 22.72
CA LEU A 112 5.21 27.88 22.58
C LEU A 112 3.70 27.72 22.26
N ASP A 113 2.84 28.56 22.84
CA ASP A 113 1.40 28.48 22.63
C ASP A 113 1.00 28.68 21.15
N ASP A 114 1.76 29.48 20.39
CA ASP A 114 1.55 29.65 18.96
C ASP A 114 1.85 28.36 18.18
N ASP A 115 2.91 27.64 18.56
CA ASP A 115 3.25 26.36 17.94
C ASP A 115 2.22 25.27 18.25
N LEU A 116 1.74 25.21 19.48
CA LEU A 116 0.72 24.23 19.89
C LEU A 116 -0.62 24.50 19.19
N LYS A 117 -0.99 25.76 19.01
CA LYS A 117 -2.27 26.18 18.41
C LYS A 117 -2.41 25.79 16.94
N ARG A 118 -1.32 25.76 16.16
CA ARG A 118 -1.36 25.42 14.73
C ARG A 118 -1.43 23.91 14.45
N ARG A 119 -1.27 23.08 15.48
CA ARG A 119 -1.25 21.61 15.33
C ARG A 119 -2.60 21.04 14.93
N ASP A 120 -2.60 19.83 14.41
CA ASP A 120 -3.79 19.16 13.86
C ASP A 120 -4.79 18.74 14.95
N PHE A 121 -4.30 17.95 15.94
CA PHE A 121 -5.15 17.33 16.95
C PHE A 121 -4.63 17.63 18.35
N THR A 122 -5.56 17.72 19.31
CA THR A 122 -5.26 18.01 20.73
C THR A 122 -4.26 17.04 21.31
N ILE A 123 -4.38 15.76 20.99
CA ILE A 123 -3.48 14.69 21.45
C ILE A 123 -2.05 14.83 20.93
N ASN A 124 -1.83 15.59 19.86
CA ASN A 124 -0.52 15.91 19.28
C ASN A 124 -0.06 17.35 19.64
N ALA A 125 -0.86 18.10 20.38
CA ALA A 125 -0.60 19.48 20.80
C ALA A 125 -0.22 19.56 22.30
N ILE A 126 0.49 18.55 22.79
CA ILE A 126 1.04 18.49 24.15
C ILE A 126 2.55 18.61 24.04
N ALA A 127 3.12 19.54 24.82
CA ALA A 127 4.58 19.67 24.92
C ALA A 127 5.07 19.08 26.25
N TYR A 128 6.27 18.50 26.24
CA TYR A 128 6.90 17.89 27.41
C TYR A 128 8.34 18.38 27.56
N GLU A 129 8.69 18.88 28.72
CA GLU A 129 10.03 19.28 29.09
C GLU A 129 10.77 18.13 29.79
N PRO A 130 11.80 17.52 29.21
CA PRO A 130 12.44 16.34 29.77
C PRO A 130 13.17 16.58 31.10
N GLU A 131 13.71 17.78 31.35
CA GLU A 131 14.46 18.10 32.55
C GLU A 131 13.55 18.20 33.77
N SER A 132 12.54 19.08 33.73
CA SER A 132 11.60 19.28 34.85
C SER A 132 10.52 18.22 34.92
N GLY A 133 10.25 17.51 33.82
CA GLY A 133 9.08 16.62 33.67
C GLY A 133 7.76 17.36 33.47
N ALA A 134 7.81 18.66 33.18
CA ALA A 134 6.62 19.48 32.99
C ALA A 134 5.90 19.16 31.68
N LEU A 135 4.57 19.05 31.75
CA LEU A 135 3.69 18.93 30.59
C LEU A 135 2.91 20.23 30.38
N VAL A 136 2.98 20.76 29.16
CA VAL A 136 2.19 21.91 28.71
C VAL A 136 1.08 21.39 27.79
N ASP A 137 -0.15 21.45 28.29
CA ASP A 137 -1.37 21.02 27.58
C ASP A 137 -2.39 22.16 27.60
N ARG A 138 -2.44 22.94 26.50
CA ARG A 138 -3.33 24.10 26.35
C ARG A 138 -4.68 23.74 25.73
N HIS A 139 -4.78 22.57 25.13
CA HIS A 139 -5.92 22.17 24.30
C HIS A 139 -6.66 20.94 24.83
N GLY A 140 -6.31 20.44 26.03
CA GLY A 140 -7.00 19.31 26.66
C GLY A 140 -6.62 17.94 26.08
N GLY A 141 -5.48 17.84 25.42
CA GLY A 141 -5.03 16.61 24.77
C GLY A 141 -4.86 15.44 25.74
N LYS A 142 -4.45 15.68 27.01
CA LYS A 142 -4.37 14.63 28.04
C LYS A 142 -5.73 14.02 28.37
N GLU A 143 -6.78 14.83 28.38
CA GLU A 143 -8.13 14.35 28.65
C GLU A 143 -8.67 13.57 27.45
N ASP A 144 -8.38 14.03 26.22
CA ASP A 144 -8.75 13.33 24.99
C ASP A 144 -8.02 11.98 24.84
N ILE A 145 -6.75 11.90 25.27
CA ILE A 145 -6.02 10.62 25.37
C ILE A 145 -6.76 9.66 26.32
N LYS A 146 -7.19 10.11 27.52
CA LYS A 146 -7.94 9.27 28.47
C LYS A 146 -9.27 8.82 27.91
N ARG A 147 -9.99 9.72 27.22
CA ARG A 147 -11.26 9.43 26.55
C ARG A 147 -11.09 8.60 25.28
N ARG A 148 -9.86 8.43 24.81
CA ARG A 148 -9.51 7.75 23.56
C ARG A 148 -10.21 8.38 22.34
N VAL A 149 -10.15 9.70 22.25
CA VAL A 149 -10.74 10.46 21.13
C VAL A 149 -9.71 11.30 20.40
N ILE A 150 -9.98 11.57 19.14
CA ILE A 150 -9.23 12.46 18.26
C ILE A 150 -10.08 13.69 18.03
N ALA A 151 -9.68 14.80 18.62
CA ALA A 151 -10.30 16.10 18.47
C ALA A 151 -9.33 17.08 17.81
N THR A 152 -9.82 17.96 16.94
CA THR A 152 -9.00 19.02 16.34
C THR A 152 -8.61 20.07 17.38
N VAL A 153 -7.46 20.70 17.19
CA VAL A 153 -7.12 21.92 17.92
C VAL A 153 -7.99 23.08 17.40
N GLY A 154 -8.93 23.56 18.21
CA GLY A 154 -9.85 24.61 17.81
C GLY A 154 -10.94 24.14 16.83
N ASN A 155 -11.39 25.03 15.96
CA ASN A 155 -12.51 24.74 15.06
C ASN A 155 -12.12 23.76 13.94
N PRO A 156 -12.83 22.62 13.78
CA PRO A 156 -12.51 21.61 12.76
C PRO A 156 -12.53 22.17 11.32
N GLY A 157 -13.52 23.00 10.99
CA GLY A 157 -13.65 23.60 9.66
C GLY A 157 -12.44 24.48 9.30
N GLU A 158 -11.95 25.28 10.25
CA GLU A 158 -10.73 26.09 10.06
C GLU A 158 -9.52 25.19 9.84
N ARG A 159 -9.35 24.15 10.68
CA ARG A 159 -8.21 23.21 10.59
C ARG A 159 -8.17 22.46 9.27
N PHE A 160 -9.32 22.02 8.73
CA PHE A 160 -9.40 21.32 7.46
C PHE A 160 -9.31 22.27 6.26
N ASN A 161 -9.68 23.53 6.42
CA ASN A 161 -9.46 24.57 5.40
C ASN A 161 -7.97 24.93 5.25
N GLU A 162 -7.19 24.86 6.33
CA GLU A 162 -5.73 25.05 6.28
C GLU A 162 -5.03 23.91 5.53
N ASP A 163 -5.30 22.68 5.94
CA ASP A 163 -4.76 21.48 5.26
C ASP A 163 -5.80 20.35 5.30
N ALA A 164 -6.42 20.12 4.16
CA ALA A 164 -7.42 19.08 4.01
C ALA A 164 -6.87 17.65 4.24
N LEU A 165 -5.56 17.44 4.12
CA LEU A 165 -4.93 16.16 4.42
C LEU A 165 -5.11 15.76 5.90
N ARG A 166 -5.33 16.73 6.80
CA ARG A 166 -5.62 16.45 8.22
C ARG A 166 -6.84 15.53 8.40
N MET A 167 -7.78 15.51 7.44
CA MET A 167 -8.91 14.58 7.47
C MET A 167 -8.45 13.11 7.33
N LEU A 168 -7.54 12.82 6.40
CA LEU A 168 -6.95 11.48 6.26
C LEU A 168 -6.05 11.13 7.45
N ARG A 169 -5.34 12.12 8.00
CA ARG A 169 -4.54 11.96 9.22
C ARG A 169 -5.41 11.56 10.42
N ALA A 170 -6.61 12.15 10.57
CA ALA A 170 -7.57 11.76 11.62
C ALA A 170 -7.94 10.28 11.51
N VAL A 171 -8.28 9.82 10.29
CA VAL A 171 -8.60 8.41 10.01
C VAL A 171 -7.41 7.51 10.31
N ARG A 172 -6.21 7.89 9.88
CA ARG A 172 -4.98 7.13 10.15
C ARG A 172 -4.71 6.99 11.65
N ILE A 173 -4.70 8.09 12.37
CA ILE A 173 -4.42 8.10 13.82
C ILE A 173 -5.49 7.30 14.58
N SER A 174 -6.77 7.37 14.15
CA SER A 174 -7.85 6.54 14.67
C SER A 174 -7.54 5.04 14.55
N ALA A 175 -7.08 4.60 13.38
CA ALA A 175 -6.72 3.19 13.14
C ALA A 175 -5.45 2.76 13.90
N GLU A 176 -4.45 3.63 13.99
CA GLU A 176 -3.18 3.35 14.68
C GLU A 176 -3.36 3.23 16.21
N LEU A 177 -4.20 4.09 16.81
CA LEU A 177 -4.38 4.19 18.24
C LEU A 177 -5.61 3.45 18.77
N ASP A 178 -6.53 3.06 17.89
CA ASP A 178 -7.85 2.57 18.27
C ASP A 178 -8.65 3.63 19.06
N PHE A 179 -8.59 4.87 18.58
CA PHE A 179 -9.30 6.00 19.15
C PHE A 179 -10.48 6.40 18.26
N ALA A 180 -11.60 6.81 18.85
CA ALA A 180 -12.72 7.34 18.09
C ALA A 180 -12.42 8.78 17.62
N ILE A 181 -12.93 9.15 16.45
CA ILE A 181 -12.91 10.56 16.03
C ILE A 181 -14.08 11.25 16.74
N GLU A 182 -13.80 12.38 17.38
CA GLU A 182 -14.82 13.17 18.09
C GLU A 182 -15.97 13.61 17.15
N ALA A 183 -17.16 13.77 17.71
CA ALA A 183 -18.38 14.07 16.93
C ALA A 183 -18.26 15.40 16.15
N GLU A 184 -17.74 16.46 16.77
CA GLU A 184 -17.56 17.76 16.13
C GLU A 184 -16.47 17.69 15.03
N THR A 185 -15.36 17.03 15.32
CA THR A 185 -14.30 16.75 14.36
C THR A 185 -14.83 15.93 13.17
N SER A 186 -15.65 14.90 13.43
CA SER A 186 -16.29 14.08 12.38
C SER A 186 -17.23 14.90 11.49
N ALA A 187 -18.05 15.77 12.11
CA ALA A 187 -18.93 16.68 11.37
C ALA A 187 -18.14 17.66 10.49
N GLY A 188 -17.02 18.17 11.00
CA GLY A 188 -16.10 19.02 10.22
C GLY A 188 -15.48 18.29 9.05
N ILE A 189 -15.10 17.00 9.20
CA ILE A 189 -14.59 16.17 8.10
C ILE A 189 -15.66 16.03 7.00
N VAL A 190 -16.89 15.64 7.38
CA VAL A 190 -17.98 15.49 6.42
C VAL A 190 -18.23 16.79 5.63
N ALA A 191 -18.25 17.93 6.33
CA ALA A 191 -18.47 19.23 5.71
C ALA A 191 -17.33 19.66 4.75
N SER A 192 -16.09 19.22 5.05
CA SER A 192 -14.88 19.63 4.33
C SER A 192 -14.36 18.58 3.33
N ALA A 193 -14.97 17.39 3.25
CA ALA A 193 -14.48 16.22 2.49
C ALA A 193 -14.03 16.54 1.07
N LYS A 194 -14.81 17.37 0.34
CA LYS A 194 -14.51 17.78 -1.05
C LYS A 194 -13.15 18.49 -1.19
N GLN A 195 -12.64 19.10 -0.14
CA GLN A 195 -11.34 19.79 -0.22
C GLN A 195 -10.17 18.86 -0.48
N LEU A 196 -10.33 17.54 -0.27
CA LEU A 196 -9.32 16.54 -0.62
C LEU A 196 -8.99 16.53 -2.13
N GLU A 197 -9.90 17.01 -2.99
CA GLU A 197 -9.63 17.17 -4.43
C GLU A 197 -8.47 18.14 -4.72
N LYS A 198 -8.19 19.08 -3.80
CA LYS A 198 -7.11 20.06 -3.94
C LYS A 198 -5.75 19.52 -3.51
N ILE A 199 -5.72 18.39 -2.79
CA ILE A 199 -4.49 17.80 -2.27
C ILE A 199 -3.79 17.01 -3.37
N SER A 200 -2.46 17.14 -3.45
CA SER A 200 -1.68 16.36 -4.42
C SER A 200 -1.81 14.87 -4.16
N ARG A 201 -1.87 14.09 -5.25
CA ARG A 201 -2.06 12.63 -5.17
C ARG A 201 -0.94 11.93 -4.41
N GLU A 202 0.28 12.46 -4.44
CA GLU A 202 1.42 11.96 -3.68
C GLU A 202 1.17 12.04 -2.18
N ARG A 203 0.66 13.18 -1.67
CA ARG A 203 0.34 13.34 -0.24
C ARG A 203 -0.81 12.42 0.18
N VAL A 204 -1.84 12.31 -0.66
CA VAL A 204 -2.96 11.37 -0.43
C VAL A 204 -2.45 9.94 -0.39
N ARG A 205 -1.58 9.55 -1.33
CA ARG A 205 -0.92 8.23 -1.34
C ARG A 205 -0.17 7.97 -0.04
N ASP A 206 0.64 8.92 0.40
CA ASP A 206 1.50 8.73 1.57
C ASP A 206 0.68 8.49 2.84
N GLU A 207 -0.44 9.20 3.03
CA GLU A 207 -1.36 8.93 4.14
C GLU A 207 -2.13 7.62 3.93
N LEU A 208 -2.56 7.30 2.71
CA LEU A 208 -3.21 6.03 2.40
C LEU A 208 -2.28 4.85 2.68
N VAL A 209 -1.02 4.91 2.26
CA VAL A 209 -0.02 3.87 2.55
C VAL A 209 0.13 3.66 4.06
N ARG A 210 0.20 4.73 4.84
CA ARG A 210 0.25 4.64 6.31
C ARG A 210 -1.02 4.02 6.90
N ILE A 211 -2.19 4.32 6.33
CA ILE A 211 -3.47 3.68 6.69
C ILE A 211 -3.40 2.18 6.39
N LEU A 212 -3.01 1.80 5.17
CA LEU A 212 -2.93 0.39 4.76
C LEU A 212 -1.91 -0.40 5.58
N MET A 213 -0.80 0.23 5.99
CA MET A 213 0.24 -0.39 6.83
C MET A 213 -0.08 -0.34 8.33
N SER A 214 -1.21 0.30 8.74
CA SER A 214 -1.65 0.29 10.14
C SER A 214 -2.15 -1.10 10.57
N PRO A 215 -2.32 -1.33 11.88
CA PRO A 215 -2.90 -2.58 12.39
C PRO A 215 -4.38 -2.78 12.02
N ARG A 216 -5.13 -1.72 11.72
CA ARG A 216 -6.58 -1.76 11.50
C ARG A 216 -7.01 -1.05 10.21
N PRO A 217 -6.48 -1.43 9.05
CA PRO A 217 -6.79 -0.75 7.78
C PRO A 217 -8.27 -0.91 7.38
N MET A 218 -8.90 -2.04 7.68
CA MET A 218 -10.33 -2.25 7.46
C MET A 218 -11.17 -1.21 8.19
N GLN A 219 -10.92 -1.00 9.50
CA GLN A 219 -11.64 -0.01 10.29
C GLN A 219 -11.42 1.40 9.75
N ALA A 220 -10.17 1.75 9.37
CA ALA A 220 -9.84 3.04 8.79
C ALA A 220 -10.64 3.33 7.52
N LEU A 221 -10.69 2.38 6.59
CA LEU A 221 -11.43 2.55 5.33
C LEU A 221 -12.94 2.61 5.54
N TYR A 222 -13.49 1.87 6.52
CA TYR A 222 -14.89 2.04 6.93
C TYR A 222 -15.17 3.44 7.48
N VAL A 223 -14.30 3.97 8.33
CA VAL A 223 -14.42 5.32 8.86
C VAL A 223 -14.32 6.35 7.72
N ALA A 224 -13.34 6.19 6.81
CA ALA A 224 -13.20 7.05 5.64
C ALA A 224 -14.46 7.05 4.76
N GLN A 225 -15.07 5.89 4.54
CA GLN A 225 -16.31 5.74 3.79
C GLN A 225 -17.47 6.46 4.50
N LYS A 226 -17.68 6.23 5.80
CA LYS A 226 -18.76 6.87 6.57
C LYS A 226 -18.62 8.39 6.64
N LEU A 227 -17.41 8.91 6.64
CA LEU A 227 -17.11 10.34 6.62
C LEU A 227 -17.15 10.94 5.21
N GLY A 228 -17.42 10.13 4.17
CA GLY A 228 -17.54 10.59 2.79
C GLY A 228 -16.23 11.01 2.14
N ILE A 229 -15.09 10.66 2.73
CA ILE A 229 -13.76 10.99 2.18
C ILE A 229 -13.18 9.90 1.28
N LEU A 230 -13.67 8.65 1.36
CA LEU A 230 -13.14 7.53 0.58
C LEU A 230 -13.26 7.77 -0.93
N ARG A 231 -14.35 8.39 -1.38
CA ARG A 231 -14.59 8.75 -2.80
C ARG A 231 -13.55 9.70 -3.40
N TYR A 232 -12.85 10.46 -2.58
CA TYR A 232 -11.78 11.36 -3.02
C TYR A 232 -10.40 10.70 -2.99
N VAL A 233 -10.32 9.48 -2.43
CA VAL A 233 -9.08 8.69 -2.33
C VAL A 233 -9.08 7.57 -3.37
N ILE A 234 -10.05 6.66 -3.31
CA ILE A 234 -10.27 5.54 -4.25
C ILE A 234 -11.80 5.43 -4.48
N PRO A 235 -12.37 6.22 -5.41
CA PRO A 235 -13.81 6.23 -5.65
C PRO A 235 -14.37 4.85 -6.06
N GLU A 236 -13.58 4.06 -6.77
CA GLU A 236 -13.98 2.74 -7.26
C GLU A 236 -14.32 1.74 -6.12
N LEU A 237 -13.79 1.97 -4.92
CA LEU A 237 -14.17 1.16 -3.74
C LEU A 237 -15.62 1.43 -3.30
N GLU A 238 -16.14 2.64 -3.49
CA GLU A 238 -17.53 2.94 -3.17
C GLU A 238 -18.52 2.25 -4.13
N ASP A 239 -18.12 1.99 -5.37
CA ASP A 239 -18.93 1.23 -6.34
C ASP A 239 -19.13 -0.24 -5.91
N ALA A 240 -18.31 -0.75 -5.01
CA ALA A 240 -18.39 -2.10 -4.46
C ALA A 240 -19.39 -2.25 -3.29
N ILE A 241 -19.87 -1.11 -2.73
CA ILE A 241 -20.77 -1.11 -1.57
C ILE A 241 -22.16 -1.64 -1.98
N GLY A 242 -22.67 -2.60 -1.20
CA GLY A 242 -23.98 -3.21 -1.44
C GLY A 242 -24.03 -4.09 -2.71
N VAL A 243 -22.90 -4.41 -3.31
CA VAL A 243 -22.84 -5.35 -4.43
C VAL A 243 -22.81 -6.77 -3.88
N ASP A 244 -24.00 -7.39 -3.83
CA ASP A 244 -24.12 -8.78 -3.41
C ASP A 244 -23.34 -9.70 -4.32
N GLN A 245 -22.74 -10.70 -3.72
CA GLN A 245 -21.99 -11.75 -4.40
C GLN A 245 -22.82 -13.04 -4.52
N ASN A 246 -22.20 -14.12 -4.96
CA ASN A 246 -22.84 -15.44 -4.98
C ASN A 246 -22.92 -16.06 -3.57
N GLN A 247 -23.68 -17.15 -3.44
CA GLN A 247 -23.91 -17.85 -2.16
C GLN A 247 -22.65 -18.35 -1.45
N ALA A 248 -21.49 -18.35 -2.11
CA ALA A 248 -20.22 -18.72 -1.50
C ALA A 248 -19.63 -17.61 -0.61
N HIS A 249 -20.19 -16.39 -0.66
CA HIS A 249 -19.71 -15.20 0.05
C HIS A 249 -20.72 -14.77 1.11
N SER A 250 -20.22 -14.43 2.30
CA SER A 250 -21.04 -13.95 3.41
C SER A 250 -21.23 -12.43 3.43
N TYR A 251 -20.48 -11.70 2.60
CA TYR A 251 -20.37 -10.24 2.60
C TYR A 251 -20.55 -9.68 1.19
N ASP A 252 -20.91 -8.39 1.07
CA ASP A 252 -20.83 -7.67 -0.20
C ASP A 252 -19.38 -7.54 -0.68
N VAL A 253 -19.17 -7.03 -1.90
CA VAL A 253 -17.83 -6.91 -2.47
C VAL A 253 -16.95 -5.96 -1.65
N PHE A 254 -17.50 -4.85 -1.15
CA PHE A 254 -16.74 -3.88 -0.36
C PHE A 254 -16.21 -4.49 0.95
N GLU A 255 -17.10 -5.09 1.74
CA GLU A 255 -16.68 -5.70 3.01
C GLU A 255 -15.72 -6.87 2.79
N HIS A 256 -15.94 -7.67 1.73
CA HIS A 256 -15.01 -8.73 1.33
C HIS A 256 -13.58 -8.20 1.07
N LEU A 257 -13.46 -7.11 0.30
CA LEU A 257 -12.16 -6.47 0.03
C LEU A 257 -11.50 -5.97 1.31
N LEU A 258 -12.27 -5.31 2.19
CA LEU A 258 -11.74 -4.80 3.44
C LEU A 258 -11.30 -5.92 4.41
N ARG A 259 -12.01 -7.03 4.47
CA ARG A 259 -11.65 -8.22 5.26
C ARG A 259 -10.40 -8.90 4.70
N SER A 260 -10.28 -8.98 3.39
CA SER A 260 -9.08 -9.48 2.72
C SER A 260 -7.85 -8.63 3.04
N LEU A 261 -8.00 -7.31 3.01
CA LEU A 261 -6.96 -6.36 3.43
C LEU A 261 -6.60 -6.53 4.91
N GLN A 262 -7.60 -6.63 5.81
CA GLN A 262 -7.33 -6.80 7.24
C GLN A 262 -6.54 -8.07 7.51
N HIS A 263 -6.88 -9.17 6.84
CA HIS A 263 -6.12 -10.40 6.99
C HIS A 263 -4.64 -10.24 6.57
N ALA A 264 -4.38 -9.52 5.48
CA ALA A 264 -3.01 -9.20 5.08
C ALA A 264 -2.28 -8.35 6.14
N ALA A 265 -3.00 -7.43 6.81
CA ALA A 265 -2.46 -6.63 7.90
C ALA A 265 -2.17 -7.48 9.15
N ASP A 266 -3.06 -8.39 9.52
CA ASP A 266 -2.90 -9.29 10.67
C ASP A 266 -1.69 -10.24 10.51
N LYS A 267 -1.28 -10.51 9.26
CA LYS A 267 -0.09 -11.28 8.91
C LYS A 267 1.18 -10.44 8.75
N ASP A 268 1.06 -9.13 8.90
CA ASP A 268 2.14 -8.17 8.65
C ASP A 268 2.79 -8.33 7.26
N TRP A 269 1.97 -8.63 6.25
CA TRP A 269 2.43 -8.75 4.87
C TRP A 269 2.69 -7.38 4.25
N SER A 270 3.45 -7.39 3.16
CA SER A 270 3.91 -6.19 2.45
C SER A 270 2.78 -5.33 1.90
N LEU A 271 3.12 -4.09 1.52
CA LEU A 271 2.17 -3.14 0.92
C LEU A 271 1.58 -3.69 -0.38
N GLU A 272 2.37 -4.41 -1.18
CA GLU A 272 1.94 -5.03 -2.43
C GLU A 272 0.79 -6.00 -2.20
N ILE A 273 0.93 -6.87 -1.19
CA ILE A 273 -0.12 -7.85 -0.85
C ILE A 273 -1.34 -7.14 -0.28
N ARG A 274 -1.17 -6.11 0.56
CA ARG A 274 -2.27 -5.33 1.13
C ARG A 274 -3.06 -4.59 0.05
N LEU A 275 -2.38 -3.96 -0.91
CA LEU A 275 -3.03 -3.31 -2.06
C LEU A 275 -3.68 -4.34 -3.00
N ALA A 276 -3.02 -5.46 -3.27
CA ALA A 276 -3.61 -6.54 -4.05
C ALA A 276 -4.87 -7.09 -3.37
N ALA A 277 -4.84 -7.32 -2.06
CA ALA A 277 -6.00 -7.78 -1.29
C ALA A 277 -7.15 -6.76 -1.28
N LEU A 278 -6.85 -5.46 -1.23
CA LEU A 278 -7.86 -4.40 -1.31
C LEU A 278 -8.50 -4.28 -2.69
N LEU A 279 -7.79 -4.62 -3.76
CA LEU A 279 -8.21 -4.34 -5.14
C LEU A 279 -8.50 -5.58 -5.97
N HIS A 280 -8.29 -6.82 -5.47
CA HIS A 280 -8.38 -8.03 -6.32
C HIS A 280 -9.75 -8.22 -6.98
N ASP A 281 -10.80 -7.87 -6.28
CA ASP A 281 -12.19 -8.01 -6.72
C ASP A 281 -12.85 -6.68 -7.13
N ILE A 282 -12.06 -5.61 -7.31
CA ILE A 282 -12.57 -4.28 -7.68
C ILE A 282 -13.32 -4.26 -9.03
N GLY A 283 -13.08 -5.26 -9.87
CA GLY A 283 -13.79 -5.46 -11.15
C GLY A 283 -15.16 -6.10 -11.03
N LYS A 284 -15.53 -6.67 -9.86
CA LYS A 284 -16.81 -7.39 -9.68
C LYS A 284 -18.05 -6.52 -9.94
N PRO A 285 -18.14 -5.27 -9.47
CA PRO A 285 -19.30 -4.42 -9.80
C PRO A 285 -19.56 -4.30 -11.30
N ALA A 286 -18.50 -4.10 -12.09
CA ALA A 286 -18.58 -3.98 -13.54
C ALA A 286 -18.83 -5.31 -14.27
N ALA A 287 -18.42 -6.44 -13.68
CA ALA A 287 -18.58 -7.78 -14.27
C ALA A 287 -19.83 -8.52 -13.79
N ARG A 288 -20.62 -7.94 -12.86
CA ARG A 288 -21.78 -8.56 -12.24
C ARG A 288 -22.85 -8.89 -13.26
N HIS A 289 -23.28 -10.15 -13.29
CA HIS A 289 -24.35 -10.62 -14.16
C HIS A 289 -25.19 -11.69 -13.45
N TRP A 290 -26.52 -11.59 -13.57
CA TRP A 290 -27.43 -12.63 -13.09
C TRP A 290 -27.45 -13.81 -14.06
N SER A 291 -27.26 -15.03 -13.57
CA SER A 291 -27.34 -16.24 -14.34
C SER A 291 -28.67 -16.93 -14.03
N ASP A 292 -29.59 -17.00 -15.03
CA ASP A 292 -30.86 -17.70 -14.88
C ASP A 292 -30.67 -19.21 -14.70
N GLU A 293 -29.60 -19.76 -15.26
CA GLU A 293 -29.26 -21.19 -15.12
C GLU A 293 -28.81 -21.50 -13.69
N LYS A 294 -27.91 -20.68 -13.13
CA LYS A 294 -27.40 -20.88 -11.76
C LYS A 294 -28.30 -20.28 -10.69
N LYS A 295 -29.27 -19.43 -11.08
CA LYS A 295 -30.09 -18.61 -10.18
C LYS A 295 -29.25 -17.87 -9.15
N ASP A 296 -28.15 -17.32 -9.61
CA ASP A 296 -27.17 -16.65 -8.79
C ASP A 296 -26.37 -15.62 -9.58
N TRP A 297 -25.64 -14.73 -8.87
CA TRP A 297 -24.74 -13.75 -9.48
C TRP A 297 -23.46 -14.42 -9.99
N THR A 298 -23.00 -13.99 -11.15
CA THR A 298 -21.73 -14.41 -11.76
C THR A 298 -20.88 -13.18 -12.08
N PHE A 299 -19.55 -13.35 -12.08
CA PHE A 299 -18.57 -12.27 -12.21
C PHE A 299 -17.45 -12.66 -13.19
N HIS A 300 -17.80 -13.30 -14.30
CA HIS A 300 -16.80 -13.75 -15.28
C HIS A 300 -15.96 -12.59 -15.82
N GLY A 301 -14.65 -12.77 -15.85
CA GLY A 301 -13.70 -11.77 -16.35
C GLY A 301 -13.43 -10.61 -15.38
N HIS A 302 -13.93 -10.65 -14.13
CA HIS A 302 -13.68 -9.58 -13.16
C HIS A 302 -12.19 -9.40 -12.85
N GLU A 303 -11.38 -10.46 -12.94
CA GLU A 303 -9.93 -10.41 -12.73
C GLU A 303 -9.23 -9.63 -13.85
N VAL A 304 -9.71 -9.69 -15.08
CA VAL A 304 -9.18 -8.91 -16.22
C VAL A 304 -9.55 -7.45 -16.09
N VAL A 305 -10.83 -7.18 -15.83
CA VAL A 305 -11.35 -5.82 -15.63
C VAL A 305 -10.74 -5.21 -14.39
N GLY A 306 -10.68 -5.95 -13.28
CA GLY A 306 -10.08 -5.54 -12.02
C GLY A 306 -8.61 -5.17 -12.17
N ALA A 307 -7.83 -5.95 -12.91
CA ALA A 307 -6.43 -5.64 -13.20
C ALA A 307 -6.27 -4.31 -13.96
N ARG A 308 -7.15 -4.01 -14.93
CA ARG A 308 -7.15 -2.71 -15.66
C ARG A 308 -7.56 -1.55 -14.76
N MET A 309 -8.60 -1.74 -13.95
CA MET A 309 -9.03 -0.73 -12.97
C MET A 309 -7.92 -0.46 -11.95
N ALA A 310 -7.32 -1.51 -11.37
CA ALA A 310 -6.22 -1.39 -10.42
C ALA A 310 -5.02 -0.65 -11.03
N LYS A 311 -4.64 -0.95 -12.29
CA LYS A 311 -3.57 -0.23 -12.99
C LYS A 311 -3.84 1.28 -13.04
N LYS A 312 -5.09 1.69 -13.32
CA LYS A 312 -5.49 3.10 -13.35
C LYS A 312 -5.44 3.70 -11.93
N ILE A 313 -6.02 3.03 -10.93
CA ILE A 313 -6.05 3.47 -9.53
C ILE A 313 -4.61 3.69 -9.01
N LEU A 314 -3.72 2.72 -9.22
CA LEU A 314 -2.33 2.79 -8.78
C LEU A 314 -1.55 3.91 -9.49
N HIS A 315 -1.78 4.11 -10.79
CA HIS A 315 -1.22 5.23 -11.53
C HIS A 315 -1.72 6.59 -10.98
N ASP A 316 -3.02 6.72 -10.75
CA ASP A 316 -3.62 7.95 -10.22
C ASP A 316 -3.14 8.24 -8.80
N LEU A 317 -2.86 7.21 -8.01
CA LEU A 317 -2.22 7.29 -6.68
C LEU A 317 -0.70 7.51 -6.74
N ARG A 318 -0.09 7.59 -7.91
CA ARG A 318 1.37 7.76 -8.06
C ARG A 318 2.19 6.64 -7.40
N ILE A 319 1.68 5.42 -7.40
CA ILE A 319 2.46 4.23 -7.02
C ILE A 319 3.51 3.95 -8.11
N SER A 320 4.69 3.46 -7.70
CA SER A 320 5.77 3.17 -8.64
C SER A 320 5.35 2.15 -9.71
N SER A 321 5.93 2.24 -10.89
CA SER A 321 5.61 1.34 -12.01
C SER A 321 5.94 -0.11 -11.69
N GLU A 322 7.01 -0.37 -10.96
CA GLU A 322 7.44 -1.71 -10.54
C GLU A 322 6.42 -2.33 -9.59
N MET A 323 6.07 -1.64 -8.49
CA MET A 323 5.06 -2.10 -7.54
C MET A 323 3.69 -2.28 -8.23
N SER A 324 3.31 -1.35 -9.11
CA SER A 324 2.06 -1.43 -9.86
C SER A 324 2.02 -2.66 -10.75
N ALA A 325 3.12 -3.01 -11.42
CA ALA A 325 3.19 -4.20 -12.28
C ALA A 325 2.98 -5.48 -11.46
N THR A 326 3.62 -5.59 -10.30
CA THR A 326 3.45 -6.72 -9.37
C THR A 326 1.99 -6.83 -8.91
N ILE A 327 1.40 -5.73 -8.39
CA ILE A 327 0.01 -5.74 -7.89
C ILE A 327 -0.97 -6.12 -8.99
N VAL A 328 -0.84 -5.52 -10.18
CA VAL A 328 -1.70 -5.81 -11.34
C VAL A 328 -1.58 -7.27 -11.76
N SER A 329 -0.38 -7.84 -11.76
CA SER A 329 -0.16 -9.26 -12.03
C SER A 329 -0.84 -10.15 -10.99
N LEU A 330 -0.70 -9.85 -9.70
CA LEU A 330 -1.37 -10.61 -8.64
C LEU A 330 -2.90 -10.58 -8.81
N ILE A 331 -3.48 -9.40 -9.09
CA ILE A 331 -4.92 -9.24 -9.34
C ILE A 331 -5.35 -10.02 -10.58
N ARG A 332 -4.60 -9.95 -11.68
CA ARG A 332 -4.93 -10.65 -12.92
C ARG A 332 -4.99 -12.17 -12.74
N TRP A 333 -4.14 -12.73 -11.87
CA TRP A 333 -3.98 -14.17 -11.71
C TRP A 333 -4.55 -14.73 -10.41
N HIS A 334 -5.25 -13.93 -9.59
CA HIS A 334 -5.78 -14.39 -8.30
C HIS A 334 -6.82 -15.52 -8.42
N MET A 335 -7.52 -15.61 -9.56
CA MET A 335 -8.55 -16.63 -9.85
C MET A 335 -7.97 -17.93 -10.41
N PHE A 336 -6.73 -18.29 -10.02
CA PHE A 336 -6.16 -19.58 -10.42
C PHE A 336 -6.95 -20.74 -9.81
N PHE A 337 -7.10 -21.82 -10.59
CA PHE A 337 -7.77 -23.02 -10.13
C PHE A 337 -6.87 -23.82 -9.18
N SER A 338 -7.35 -24.12 -8.00
CA SER A 338 -6.57 -24.77 -6.93
C SER A 338 -7.10 -26.13 -6.50
N ASP A 339 -7.94 -26.81 -7.34
CA ASP A 339 -8.33 -28.20 -7.08
C ASP A 339 -7.22 -29.15 -7.57
N PRO A 340 -6.45 -29.75 -6.65
CA PRO A 340 -5.30 -30.55 -7.02
C PRO A 340 -5.64 -31.90 -7.68
N ASP A 341 -6.91 -32.27 -7.72
CA ASP A 341 -7.36 -33.49 -8.41
C ASP A 341 -7.63 -33.23 -9.90
N GLU A 342 -7.78 -31.94 -10.29
CA GLU A 342 -8.02 -31.51 -11.66
C GLU A 342 -6.86 -30.70 -12.26
N VAL A 343 -6.00 -30.10 -11.42
CA VAL A 343 -4.87 -29.26 -11.84
C VAL A 343 -3.64 -30.10 -12.14
N THR A 344 -3.04 -29.86 -13.30
CA THR A 344 -1.79 -30.50 -13.70
C THR A 344 -0.56 -29.67 -13.28
N LEU A 345 0.62 -30.31 -13.13
CA LEU A 345 1.87 -29.59 -12.90
C LEU A 345 2.19 -28.62 -14.05
N SER A 346 1.79 -28.93 -15.28
CA SER A 346 1.92 -28.02 -16.43
C SER A 346 1.14 -26.72 -16.20
N ALA A 347 -0.10 -26.81 -15.72
CA ALA A 347 -0.90 -25.63 -15.38
C ALA A 347 -0.26 -24.81 -14.26
N VAL A 348 0.28 -25.47 -13.23
CA VAL A 348 1.01 -24.80 -12.15
C VAL A 348 2.25 -24.08 -12.66
N ARG A 349 3.07 -24.74 -13.51
CA ARG A 349 4.25 -24.10 -14.13
C ARG A 349 3.87 -22.85 -14.92
N ARG A 350 2.75 -22.88 -15.68
CA ARG A 350 2.27 -21.71 -16.42
C ARG A 350 1.85 -20.57 -15.49
N ILE A 351 1.18 -20.84 -14.39
CA ILE A 351 0.85 -19.79 -13.41
C ILE A 351 2.14 -19.15 -12.85
N ILE A 352 3.14 -19.98 -12.48
CA ILE A 352 4.42 -19.46 -11.98
C ILE A 352 5.11 -18.60 -13.06
N THR A 353 5.13 -19.04 -14.32
CA THR A 353 5.70 -18.27 -15.44
C THR A 353 4.97 -16.94 -15.65
N ASN A 354 3.64 -16.92 -15.49
CA ASN A 354 2.82 -15.74 -15.72
C ASN A 354 2.97 -14.67 -14.63
N VAL A 355 3.06 -15.12 -13.39
CA VAL A 355 3.18 -14.24 -12.21
C VAL A 355 4.62 -13.85 -11.93
N GLY A 356 5.54 -14.74 -12.28
CA GLY A 356 6.95 -14.67 -11.94
C GLY A 356 7.30 -15.51 -10.72
N VAL A 357 8.50 -16.10 -10.75
CA VAL A 357 9.02 -16.97 -9.68
C VAL A 357 9.05 -16.25 -8.34
N ASP A 358 9.43 -14.98 -8.35
CA ASP A 358 9.58 -14.16 -7.13
C ASP A 358 8.24 -13.82 -6.50
N HIS A 359 7.15 -13.83 -7.29
CA HIS A 359 5.83 -13.37 -6.85
C HIS A 359 4.78 -14.47 -6.64
N ILE A 360 5.15 -15.74 -6.85
CA ILE A 360 4.18 -16.85 -6.69
C ILE A 360 3.72 -17.00 -5.24
N LYS A 361 4.59 -16.70 -4.27
CA LYS A 361 4.25 -16.73 -2.84
C LYS A 361 3.25 -15.63 -2.48
N GLU A 362 3.42 -14.45 -3.05
CA GLU A 362 2.47 -13.34 -2.90
C GLU A 362 1.11 -13.70 -3.48
N LEU A 363 1.05 -14.39 -4.63
CA LEU A 363 -0.20 -14.87 -5.21
C LEU A 363 -0.92 -15.86 -4.28
N LEU A 364 -0.18 -16.80 -3.67
CA LEU A 364 -0.74 -17.74 -2.68
C LEU A 364 -1.24 -17.01 -1.44
N ASN A 365 -0.51 -16.00 -0.96
CA ASN A 365 -0.93 -15.16 0.15
C ASN A 365 -2.21 -14.37 -0.19
N LEU A 366 -2.29 -13.81 -1.39
CA LEU A 366 -3.52 -13.15 -1.88
C LEU A 366 -4.71 -14.12 -1.89
N ARG A 367 -4.51 -15.37 -2.33
CA ARG A 367 -5.56 -16.40 -2.28
C ARG A 367 -6.03 -16.72 -0.86
N ILE A 368 -5.13 -16.65 0.12
CA ILE A 368 -5.49 -16.80 1.54
C ILE A 368 -6.33 -15.60 1.99
N CYS A 369 -5.94 -14.36 1.63
CA CYS A 369 -6.71 -13.14 1.93
C CYS A 369 -8.13 -13.23 1.37
N ASP A 370 -8.26 -13.52 0.07
CA ASP A 370 -9.55 -13.70 -0.61
C ASP A 370 -10.42 -14.72 0.14
N ARG A 371 -9.87 -15.88 0.45
CA ARG A 371 -10.60 -16.92 1.16
C ARG A 371 -11.11 -16.48 2.53
N ILE A 372 -10.29 -15.80 3.32
CA ILE A 372 -10.69 -15.28 4.63
C ILE A 372 -11.71 -14.15 4.47
N GLY A 373 -11.53 -13.29 3.46
CA GLY A 373 -12.48 -12.25 3.09
C GLY A 373 -13.89 -12.77 2.76
N THR A 374 -14.02 -14.01 2.26
CA THR A 374 -15.32 -14.64 2.04
C THR A 374 -16.04 -15.09 3.32
N GLY A 375 -15.41 -15.00 4.49
CA GLY A 375 -15.94 -15.47 5.78
C GLY A 375 -15.58 -16.92 6.11
N ARG A 376 -14.72 -17.57 5.35
CA ARG A 376 -14.29 -18.96 5.60
C ARG A 376 -13.20 -19.02 6.68
N PRO A 377 -13.33 -19.86 7.73
CA PRO A 377 -12.45 -19.77 8.90
C PRO A 377 -11.05 -20.37 8.71
N LYS A 378 -10.86 -21.23 7.70
CA LYS A 378 -9.57 -21.93 7.49
C LYS A 378 -8.76 -21.21 6.42
N GLU A 379 -7.60 -20.67 6.79
CA GLU A 379 -6.66 -20.02 5.85
C GLU A 379 -6.19 -20.98 4.76
N GLN A 380 -5.72 -22.15 5.14
CA GLN A 380 -5.12 -23.14 4.25
C GLN A 380 -5.86 -24.51 4.36
N PRO A 381 -6.98 -24.68 3.64
CA PRO A 381 -7.65 -25.98 3.56
C PRO A 381 -6.75 -26.99 2.83
N PHE A 382 -7.10 -28.28 2.93
CA PHE A 382 -6.32 -29.36 2.35
C PHE A 382 -5.99 -29.15 0.86
N ARG A 383 -6.96 -28.75 0.05
CA ARG A 383 -6.78 -28.52 -1.39
C ARG A 383 -5.74 -27.42 -1.64
N LEU A 384 -5.78 -26.30 -0.91
CA LEU A 384 -4.81 -25.23 -1.07
C LEU A 384 -3.41 -25.68 -0.65
N ARG A 385 -3.28 -26.41 0.47
CA ARG A 385 -1.96 -26.95 0.89
C ARG A 385 -1.37 -27.92 -0.13
N LYS A 386 -2.21 -28.78 -0.74
CA LYS A 386 -1.75 -29.69 -1.80
C LYS A 386 -1.32 -28.90 -3.03
N TYR A 387 -2.08 -27.84 -3.42
CA TYR A 387 -1.67 -26.95 -4.49
C TYR A 387 -0.34 -26.24 -4.19
N MET A 388 -0.13 -25.75 -2.98
CA MET A 388 1.16 -25.17 -2.55
C MET A 388 2.30 -26.17 -2.68
N SER A 389 2.08 -27.44 -2.31
CA SER A 389 3.07 -28.50 -2.52
C SER A 389 3.37 -28.75 -4.00
N MET A 390 2.36 -28.64 -4.89
CA MET A 390 2.56 -28.69 -6.35
C MET A 390 3.35 -27.49 -6.88
N VAL A 391 3.16 -26.32 -6.30
CA VAL A 391 3.99 -25.14 -6.61
C VAL A 391 5.44 -25.40 -6.21
N ASP A 392 5.70 -25.92 -5.01
CA ASP A 392 7.06 -26.25 -4.54
C ASP A 392 7.72 -27.32 -5.43
N GLU A 393 6.95 -28.27 -5.97
CA GLU A 393 7.41 -29.24 -6.93
C GLU A 393 7.73 -28.59 -8.27
N ALA A 394 6.81 -27.81 -8.82
CA ALA A 394 6.95 -27.13 -10.10
C ALA A 394 8.10 -26.12 -10.13
N MET A 395 8.42 -25.50 -8.98
CA MET A 395 9.56 -24.58 -8.83
C MET A 395 10.92 -25.26 -9.01
N ARG A 396 10.98 -26.58 -8.97
CA ARG A 396 12.19 -27.37 -9.24
C ARG A 396 12.37 -27.67 -10.74
N ASP A 397 11.31 -27.49 -11.52
CA ASP A 397 11.27 -27.70 -12.96
C ASP A 397 11.72 -26.44 -13.73
N PRO A 398 12.12 -26.57 -15.00
CA PRO A 398 12.37 -25.42 -15.86
C PRO A 398 11.06 -24.64 -16.12
N ILE A 399 11.03 -23.40 -15.68
CA ILE A 399 9.86 -22.51 -15.77
C ILE A 399 10.16 -21.17 -16.46
N SER A 400 11.36 -21.02 -16.99
CA SER A 400 11.79 -19.84 -17.76
C SER A 400 12.77 -20.21 -18.86
N VAL A 401 12.87 -19.34 -19.86
CA VAL A 401 13.85 -19.50 -20.96
C VAL A 401 15.28 -19.67 -20.43
N ALA A 402 15.64 -18.98 -19.35
CA ALA A 402 16.98 -19.07 -18.75
C ALA A 402 17.28 -20.46 -18.16
N MET A 403 16.25 -21.26 -17.86
CA MET A 403 16.39 -22.61 -17.29
C MET A 403 16.40 -23.71 -18.36
N LEU A 404 16.21 -23.37 -19.63
CA LEU A 404 16.37 -24.34 -20.73
C LEU A 404 17.84 -24.79 -20.85
N LYS A 405 18.06 -26.06 -21.12
CA LYS A 405 19.40 -26.61 -21.34
C LYS A 405 20.01 -26.20 -22.70
N ILE A 406 19.33 -25.36 -23.45
CA ILE A 406 19.82 -24.73 -24.68
C ILE A 406 19.59 -23.23 -24.60
N GLY A 407 20.56 -22.44 -25.04
CA GLY A 407 20.48 -20.97 -25.06
C GLY A 407 20.70 -20.42 -26.48
N GLY A 408 20.54 -19.09 -26.63
CA GLY A 408 20.68 -18.42 -27.92
C GLY A 408 22.01 -18.67 -28.61
N SER A 409 23.13 -18.77 -27.89
CA SER A 409 24.45 -19.08 -28.44
C SER A 409 24.53 -20.48 -29.04
N GLN A 410 23.80 -21.45 -28.52
CA GLN A 410 23.74 -22.80 -29.08
C GLN A 410 22.87 -22.83 -30.34
N ILE A 411 21.76 -22.08 -30.34
CA ILE A 411 20.88 -21.94 -31.51
C ILE A 411 21.65 -21.31 -32.69
N ILE A 412 22.50 -20.30 -32.42
CA ILE A 412 23.38 -19.72 -33.44
C ILE A 412 24.36 -20.75 -33.96
N ARG A 413 24.97 -21.59 -33.11
CA ARG A 413 25.86 -22.68 -33.53
C ARG A 413 25.16 -23.74 -34.36
N LEU A 414 23.85 -23.91 -34.19
CA LEU A 414 23.04 -24.83 -35.00
C LEU A 414 22.69 -24.24 -36.37
N GLY A 415 23.04 -22.96 -36.65
CA GLY A 415 22.90 -22.33 -37.95
C GLY A 415 21.82 -21.26 -38.05
N GLU A 416 21.16 -20.85 -36.95
CA GLU A 416 20.22 -19.73 -36.95
C GLU A 416 20.98 -18.40 -36.93
N GLU A 417 20.51 -17.40 -37.67
CA GLU A 417 21.07 -16.07 -37.66
C GLU A 417 20.67 -15.31 -36.38
N ALA A 418 21.59 -14.44 -35.92
CA ALA A 418 21.29 -13.58 -34.76
C ALA A 418 20.12 -12.65 -35.07
N GLY A 419 19.03 -12.79 -34.32
CA GLY A 419 17.83 -11.99 -34.55
C GLY A 419 16.61 -12.44 -33.70
N PRO A 420 15.42 -11.86 -33.97
CA PRO A 420 14.20 -12.17 -33.24
C PRO A 420 13.78 -13.64 -33.24
N ARG A 421 14.14 -14.38 -34.30
CA ARG A 421 13.82 -15.82 -34.44
C ARG A 421 14.36 -16.65 -33.28
N ILE A 422 15.56 -16.32 -32.77
CA ILE A 422 16.12 -16.99 -31.59
C ILE A 422 15.17 -16.89 -30.38
N GLY A 423 14.61 -15.71 -30.16
CA GLY A 423 13.62 -15.49 -29.10
C GLY A 423 12.37 -16.35 -29.32
N TRP A 424 11.83 -16.40 -30.51
CA TRP A 424 10.65 -17.22 -30.83
C TRP A 424 10.93 -18.72 -30.66
N ILE A 425 12.10 -19.21 -31.07
CA ILE A 425 12.53 -20.61 -30.89
C ILE A 425 12.59 -20.91 -29.36
N LEU A 426 13.27 -20.09 -28.59
CA LEU A 426 13.40 -20.30 -27.14
C LEU A 426 12.05 -20.33 -26.43
N HIS A 427 11.13 -19.44 -26.78
CA HIS A 427 9.79 -19.42 -26.21
C HIS A 427 8.94 -20.63 -26.66
N ALA A 428 9.05 -21.05 -27.92
CA ALA A 428 8.37 -22.26 -28.39
C ALA A 428 8.86 -23.52 -27.65
N LEU A 429 10.18 -23.62 -27.44
CA LEU A 429 10.79 -24.71 -26.66
C LEU A 429 10.32 -24.67 -25.20
N LEU A 430 10.24 -23.46 -24.61
CA LEU A 430 9.75 -23.31 -23.25
C LEU A 430 8.31 -23.79 -23.10
N GLU A 431 7.41 -23.48 -24.03
CA GLU A 431 6.02 -23.98 -23.98
C GLU A 431 5.97 -25.52 -23.97
N GLU A 432 6.79 -26.19 -24.77
CA GLU A 432 6.87 -27.65 -24.79
C GLU A 432 7.44 -28.23 -23.46
N VAL A 433 8.38 -27.52 -22.83
CA VAL A 433 8.97 -27.91 -21.54
C VAL A 433 8.00 -27.62 -20.38
N LEU A 434 7.21 -26.55 -20.46
CA LEU A 434 6.16 -26.28 -19.47
C LEU A 434 5.08 -27.36 -19.48
N ASP A 435 4.79 -27.96 -20.65
CA ASP A 435 3.89 -29.11 -20.75
C ASP A 435 4.52 -30.38 -20.16
N ASP A 436 5.77 -30.64 -20.50
CA ASP A 436 6.52 -31.82 -20.03
C ASP A 436 7.98 -31.47 -19.73
N SER A 437 8.28 -31.28 -18.42
CA SER A 437 9.63 -30.90 -17.96
C SER A 437 10.73 -31.89 -18.33
N LYS A 438 10.39 -33.15 -18.62
CA LYS A 438 11.34 -34.18 -19.05
C LYS A 438 11.95 -33.88 -20.44
N LYS A 439 11.28 -33.04 -21.25
CA LYS A 439 11.78 -32.55 -22.52
C LYS A 439 12.95 -31.57 -22.40
N ASN A 440 13.26 -31.07 -21.22
CA ASN A 440 14.43 -30.20 -21.00
C ASN A 440 15.74 -30.99 -21.01
N THR A 441 16.08 -31.59 -22.11
CA THR A 441 17.36 -32.27 -22.38
C THR A 441 18.01 -31.63 -23.59
N GLU A 442 19.37 -31.57 -23.65
CA GLU A 442 20.07 -30.99 -24.77
C GLU A 442 19.69 -31.70 -26.07
N GLU A 443 19.65 -33.04 -26.07
CA GLU A 443 19.32 -33.86 -27.22
C GLU A 443 17.93 -33.53 -27.79
N TYR A 444 16.90 -33.48 -26.94
CA TYR A 444 15.54 -33.13 -27.37
C TYR A 444 15.48 -31.69 -27.91
N LEU A 445 16.03 -30.73 -27.16
CA LEU A 445 15.95 -29.32 -27.49
C LEU A 445 16.73 -28.98 -28.76
N GLU A 446 17.90 -29.59 -29.00
CA GLU A 446 18.63 -29.42 -30.25
C GLU A 446 17.87 -30.01 -31.44
N SER A 447 17.35 -31.22 -31.31
CA SER A 447 16.55 -31.85 -32.38
C SER A 447 15.34 -30.98 -32.72
N ARG A 448 14.64 -30.52 -31.71
CA ARG A 448 13.45 -29.69 -31.86
C ARG A 448 13.77 -28.31 -32.43
N THR A 449 14.91 -27.71 -32.03
CA THR A 449 15.42 -26.46 -32.62
C THR A 449 15.60 -26.58 -34.11
N ARG A 450 16.23 -27.66 -34.60
CA ARG A 450 16.44 -27.88 -36.07
C ARG A 450 15.10 -27.97 -36.82
N ASP A 451 14.04 -28.47 -36.18
CA ASP A 451 12.71 -28.50 -36.80
C ASP A 451 12.04 -27.12 -36.79
N LEU A 452 12.18 -26.38 -35.72
CA LEU A 452 11.65 -25.02 -35.61
C LEU A 452 12.33 -24.05 -36.59
N MET A 453 13.65 -24.20 -36.83
CA MET A 453 14.41 -23.40 -37.80
C MET A 453 13.89 -23.55 -39.24
N LYS A 454 13.26 -24.70 -39.59
CA LYS A 454 12.69 -24.94 -40.93
C LYS A 454 11.37 -24.19 -41.16
N LEU A 455 10.76 -23.65 -40.10
CA LEU A 455 9.48 -22.97 -40.19
C LEU A 455 9.63 -21.55 -40.75
N GLU A 456 8.61 -21.13 -41.51
CA GLU A 456 8.47 -19.73 -41.92
C GLU A 456 8.30 -18.81 -40.71
N ASN A 457 8.75 -17.56 -40.86
CA ASN A 457 8.75 -16.56 -39.77
C ASN A 457 7.38 -16.43 -39.08
N GLU A 458 6.32 -16.37 -39.87
CA GLU A 458 4.96 -16.18 -39.35
C GLU A 458 4.50 -17.36 -38.46
N LYS A 459 4.80 -18.59 -38.88
CA LYS A 459 4.50 -19.79 -38.08
C LYS A 459 5.36 -19.88 -36.83
N LEU A 460 6.63 -19.58 -36.93
CA LEU A 460 7.56 -19.62 -35.80
C LEU A 460 7.23 -18.54 -34.78
N GLN A 461 6.92 -17.33 -35.26
CA GLN A 461 6.46 -16.25 -34.38
C GLN A 461 5.18 -16.64 -33.65
N THR A 462 4.20 -17.22 -34.34
CA THR A 462 2.96 -17.70 -33.73
C THR A 462 3.22 -18.70 -32.63
N LEU A 463 4.12 -19.67 -32.84
CA LEU A 463 4.50 -20.64 -31.80
C LEU A 463 5.25 -20.01 -30.65
N GLY A 464 6.18 -19.10 -30.90
CA GLY A 464 6.96 -18.41 -29.87
C GLY A 464 6.14 -17.41 -29.05
N GLU A 465 5.10 -16.86 -29.64
CA GLU A 465 4.18 -15.92 -28.99
C GLU A 465 2.89 -16.60 -28.48
N GLN A 466 2.77 -17.93 -28.66
CA GLN A 466 1.54 -18.66 -28.34
C GLN A 466 1.05 -18.42 -26.90
N GLY A 467 1.96 -18.41 -25.93
CA GLY A 467 1.63 -18.11 -24.55
C GLY A 467 1.17 -16.66 -24.31
N LYS A 468 1.73 -15.69 -25.05
CA LYS A 468 1.37 -14.28 -25.01
C LYS A 468 0.05 -14.02 -25.75
N ASN A 469 -0.06 -14.49 -26.97
CA ASN A 469 -1.24 -14.31 -27.83
C ASN A 469 -2.48 -14.97 -27.24
N ARG A 470 -2.33 -16.13 -26.59
CA ARG A 470 -3.43 -16.79 -25.86
C ARG A 470 -3.96 -15.92 -24.72
N ARG A 471 -3.06 -15.29 -23.95
CA ARG A 471 -3.43 -14.37 -22.87
C ARG A 471 -4.14 -13.12 -23.37
N GLU A 472 -3.56 -12.45 -24.38
CA GLU A 472 -4.15 -11.25 -24.98
C GLU A 472 -5.54 -11.52 -25.55
N LYS A 473 -5.71 -12.68 -26.21
CA LYS A 473 -6.99 -13.10 -26.75
C LYS A 473 -8.03 -13.41 -25.66
N GLU A 474 -7.66 -14.14 -24.62
CA GLU A 474 -8.53 -14.42 -23.46
C GLU A 474 -8.94 -13.12 -22.76
N ASP A 475 -8.02 -12.15 -22.60
CA ASP A 475 -8.30 -10.84 -22.03
C ASP A 475 -9.21 -9.99 -22.92
N GLU A 476 -9.01 -9.99 -24.23
CA GLU A 476 -9.86 -9.27 -25.19
C GLU A 476 -11.26 -9.88 -25.26
N GLU A 477 -11.38 -11.21 -25.32
CA GLU A 477 -12.66 -11.91 -25.35
C GLU A 477 -13.47 -11.60 -24.09
N ALA A 478 -12.86 -11.66 -22.89
CA ALA A 478 -13.51 -11.34 -21.64
C ALA A 478 -14.02 -9.88 -21.60
N VAL A 479 -13.22 -8.93 -22.11
CA VAL A 479 -13.62 -7.52 -22.18
C VAL A 479 -14.67 -7.26 -23.24
N GLN A 480 -14.57 -7.91 -24.41
CA GLN A 480 -15.59 -7.76 -25.46
C GLN A 480 -16.94 -8.36 -25.01
N GLU A 481 -16.92 -9.47 -24.28
CA GLU A 481 -18.13 -10.08 -23.73
C GLU A 481 -18.81 -9.14 -22.71
N LEU A 482 -18.01 -8.48 -21.86
CA LEU A 482 -18.49 -7.46 -20.92
C LEU A 482 -19.02 -6.22 -21.65
N ARG A 483 -18.33 -5.69 -22.68
CA ARG A 483 -18.81 -4.56 -23.50
C ARG A 483 -20.15 -4.87 -24.19
N LYS A 484 -20.29 -6.06 -24.78
CA LYS A 484 -21.54 -6.51 -25.40
C LYS A 484 -22.68 -6.58 -24.39
N LYS A 485 -22.42 -7.06 -23.16
CA LYS A 485 -23.42 -7.20 -22.10
C LYS A 485 -23.90 -5.85 -21.54
N HIS A 486 -23.03 -4.85 -21.51
CA HIS A 486 -23.33 -3.55 -20.89
C HIS A 486 -23.64 -2.44 -21.91
N HIS A 487 -23.75 -2.75 -23.21
CA HIS A 487 -24.00 -1.76 -24.30
C HIS A 487 -23.06 -0.54 -24.24
N VAL A 488 -21.81 -0.74 -23.80
CA VAL A 488 -20.78 0.32 -23.76
C VAL A 488 -19.90 0.17 -24.99
N SER A 489 -19.92 1.21 -25.84
CA SER A 489 -19.08 1.33 -27.05
C SER A 489 -17.62 1.63 -26.71
#